data_036e65abcc606f9a12d622b979d187ef
#
_entry.id   036e65abcc606f9a12d622b979d187ef
#
_cell.length_a   1.000
_cell.length_b   1.000
_cell.length_c   1.000
_cell.angle_alpha   90.00
_cell.angle_beta   90.00
_cell.angle_gamma   90.00
#
_symmetry.space_group_name_H-M   'P 1'
#
loop_
_entity.id
_entity.type
_entity.pdbx_description
1 polymer ?
#
loop_
_entity_poly.entity_id
_entity_poly.type
_entity_poly.pdbx_seq_one_letter_code
_entity_poly.pdbx_strand_id
1 'polypeptide(L)'
;YPDVSRFWQAVDKHKVTIFYTAPTALRALMREGENPVKKYSRKTLRLLGSVGEPINPEAWEWYHRVVGGERCPIVDTWWQTETGGILITPLPGAIDQKPGSATVPFFGVTPAIVDNEGHVLDGPCEGNLVLTGSWPGQMRTVFGDHQRFIDTYFKTFPGRYFTGDGAKRDEDGYYWITGRVDDVLNVAGHRLGTAEIESALVAHPKVAEAAVVGCPHDIKGQGIYAYVTLVVDAEPTEELRKELRDWVRGEIGPIATPDYIQWAPGLPKTRSGKIMRRILRKIAEDDFGALGDISTLADPGVVDELIDNRMNR
;
A
#
# COMPACT_ATOMS: atom_id res chain seq x y z
N TYR A 1 0.75 20.43 -10.00
CA TYR A 1 0.21 21.40 -10.94
C TYR A 1 0.94 22.71 -10.81
N PRO A 2 1.33 23.36 -11.83
CA PRO A 2 1.13 23.00 -13.24
C PRO A 2 2.24 22.15 -13.85
N ASP A 3 3.35 21.89 -13.15
CA ASP A 3 4.56 21.27 -13.67
C ASP A 3 4.96 20.07 -12.80
N VAL A 4 5.21 18.94 -13.42
CA VAL A 4 5.64 17.68 -12.77
C VAL A 4 6.94 17.82 -11.98
N SER A 5 7.76 18.81 -12.30
CA SER A 5 9.00 19.10 -11.56
C SER A 5 8.79 20.00 -10.32
N ARG A 6 7.56 20.39 -9.99
CA ARG A 6 7.26 21.33 -8.90
C ARG A 6 7.84 20.93 -7.53
N PHE A 7 7.80 19.65 -7.19
CA PHE A 7 8.40 19.17 -5.95
C PHE A 7 9.91 19.45 -5.91
N TRP A 8 10.58 19.20 -7.01
CA TRP A 8 12.03 19.36 -7.14
C TRP A 8 12.44 20.83 -7.19
N GLN A 9 11.61 21.67 -7.81
CA GLN A 9 11.75 23.13 -7.74
C GLN A 9 11.66 23.63 -6.29
N ALA A 10 10.70 23.12 -5.52
CA ALA A 10 10.55 23.47 -4.11
C ALA A 10 11.74 22.98 -3.28
N VAL A 11 12.21 21.75 -3.50
CA VAL A 11 13.38 21.18 -2.82
C VAL A 11 14.62 22.04 -3.07
N ASP A 12 14.88 22.39 -4.31
CA ASP A 12 16.04 23.22 -4.66
C ASP A 12 15.92 24.66 -4.13
N LYS A 13 14.79 25.31 -4.39
CA LYS A 13 14.54 26.69 -3.99
C LYS A 13 14.63 26.90 -2.47
N HIS A 14 13.98 26.02 -1.71
CA HIS A 14 13.87 26.16 -0.26
C HIS A 14 14.92 25.36 0.51
N LYS A 15 15.87 24.73 -0.19
CA LYS A 15 16.94 23.93 0.40
C LYS A 15 16.42 22.90 1.38
N VAL A 16 15.37 22.18 0.96
CA VAL A 16 14.71 21.15 1.76
C VAL A 16 15.71 20.06 2.16
N THR A 17 15.69 19.67 3.41
CA THR A 17 16.60 18.66 3.98
C THR A 17 15.95 17.30 4.19
N ILE A 18 14.62 17.26 4.36
CA ILE A 18 13.82 16.05 4.55
C ILE A 18 12.65 16.10 3.58
N PHE A 19 12.48 15.05 2.79
CA PHE A 19 11.32 14.91 1.89
C PHE A 19 10.52 13.68 2.29
N TYR A 20 9.29 13.89 2.77
CA TYR A 20 8.40 12.88 3.30
C TYR A 20 7.09 12.90 2.50
N THR A 21 6.73 11.77 1.90
CA THR A 21 5.57 11.68 1.00
C THR A 21 4.96 10.28 0.98
N ALA A 22 3.90 10.09 0.20
CA ALA A 22 3.23 8.81 0.07
C ALA A 22 3.72 8.01 -1.16
N PRO A 23 3.73 6.68 -1.11
CA PRO A 23 4.06 5.82 -2.26
C PRO A 23 3.25 6.11 -3.52
N THR A 24 1.96 6.42 -3.38
CA THR A 24 1.12 6.84 -4.50
C THR A 24 1.66 8.09 -5.21
N ALA A 25 2.15 9.09 -4.46
CA ALA A 25 2.76 10.27 -5.06
C ALA A 25 4.09 9.93 -5.74
N LEU A 26 4.88 9.04 -5.15
CA LEU A 26 6.13 8.56 -5.74
C LEU A 26 5.90 7.85 -7.08
N ARG A 27 4.93 6.92 -7.14
CA ARG A 27 4.57 6.23 -8.38
C ARG A 27 4.11 7.19 -9.47
N ALA A 28 3.32 8.21 -9.10
CA ALA A 28 2.92 9.26 -10.04
C ALA A 28 4.13 10.04 -10.59
N LEU A 29 5.12 10.32 -9.74
CA LEU A 29 6.36 10.99 -10.15
C LEU A 29 7.28 10.07 -10.98
N MET A 30 7.36 8.78 -10.64
CA MET A 30 8.10 7.77 -11.43
C MET A 30 7.58 7.70 -12.88
N ARG A 31 6.27 7.74 -13.06
CA ARG A 31 5.60 7.72 -14.37
C ARG A 31 6.09 8.84 -15.30
N GLU A 32 6.45 9.98 -14.75
CA GLU A 32 6.95 11.15 -15.50
C GLU A 32 8.45 11.04 -15.85
N GLY A 33 9.09 9.94 -15.43
CA GLY A 33 10.51 9.68 -15.67
C GLY A 33 11.45 10.44 -14.76
N GLU A 34 12.75 10.31 -15.01
CA GLU A 34 13.79 10.85 -14.14
C GLU A 34 14.18 12.30 -14.47
N ASN A 35 13.93 12.76 -15.69
CA ASN A 35 14.36 14.09 -16.16
C ASN A 35 13.80 15.25 -15.31
N PRO A 36 12.52 15.27 -14.94
CA PRO A 36 11.98 16.32 -14.06
C PRO A 36 12.71 16.39 -12.71
N VAL A 37 13.09 15.22 -12.17
CA VAL A 37 13.85 15.13 -10.90
C VAL A 37 15.26 15.65 -11.06
N LYS A 38 15.97 15.18 -12.11
CA LYS A 38 17.41 15.49 -12.34
C LYS A 38 17.67 16.96 -12.69
N LYS A 39 16.66 17.67 -13.18
CA LYS A 39 16.75 19.09 -13.58
C LYS A 39 17.07 20.03 -12.41
N TYR A 40 16.76 19.65 -11.17
CA TYR A 40 16.92 20.50 -10.00
C TYR A 40 17.88 19.90 -8.97
N SER A 41 18.52 20.75 -8.17
CA SER A 41 19.44 20.32 -7.13
C SER A 41 18.70 19.69 -5.95
N ARG A 42 19.13 18.52 -5.54
CA ARG A 42 18.65 17.81 -4.35
C ARG A 42 19.78 17.58 -3.33
N LYS A 43 20.87 18.33 -3.46
CA LYS A 43 22.08 18.17 -2.62
C LYS A 43 21.81 18.41 -1.13
N THR A 44 20.77 19.18 -0.81
CA THR A 44 20.39 19.50 0.57
C THR A 44 19.56 18.39 1.23
N LEU A 45 18.95 17.47 0.46
CA LEU A 45 18.25 16.34 1.03
C LEU A 45 19.23 15.45 1.82
N ARG A 46 18.85 15.11 3.03
CA ARG A 46 19.57 14.21 3.94
C ARG A 46 18.77 12.95 4.25
N LEU A 47 17.43 13.06 4.20
CA LEU A 47 16.51 12.02 4.57
C LEU A 47 15.32 12.02 3.61
N LEU A 48 14.88 10.84 3.23
CA LEU A 48 13.63 10.59 2.54
C LEU A 48 12.68 9.84 3.45
N GLY A 49 11.37 9.98 3.26
CA GLY A 49 10.41 9.24 4.05
C GLY A 49 9.19 8.85 3.24
N SER A 50 8.55 7.75 3.67
CA SER A 50 7.35 7.19 3.07
C SER A 50 6.29 6.92 4.12
N VAL A 51 5.02 7.15 3.77
CA VAL A 51 3.88 7.02 4.68
C VAL A 51 2.56 6.79 3.94
N GLY A 52 1.61 6.19 4.64
CA GLY A 52 0.19 6.11 4.25
C GLY A 52 -0.24 4.80 3.62
N GLU A 53 0.68 4.10 3.00
CA GLU A 53 0.52 2.74 2.47
C GLU A 53 1.89 2.05 2.43
N PRO A 54 1.96 0.71 2.36
CA PRO A 54 3.22 0.02 2.11
C PRO A 54 3.86 0.50 0.80
N ILE A 55 5.16 0.78 0.83
CA ILE A 55 5.92 1.11 -0.38
C ILE A 55 6.43 -0.18 -1.02
N ASN A 56 6.19 -0.36 -2.30
CA ASN A 56 6.75 -1.48 -3.03
C ASN A 56 8.26 -1.29 -3.29
N PRO A 57 9.03 -2.39 -3.40
CA PRO A 57 10.50 -2.33 -3.56
C PRO A 57 10.95 -1.44 -4.72
N GLU A 58 10.30 -1.50 -5.88
CA GLU A 58 10.69 -0.72 -7.07
C GLU A 58 10.55 0.79 -6.83
N ALA A 59 9.46 1.22 -6.18
CA ALA A 59 9.27 2.63 -5.83
C ALA A 59 10.28 3.07 -4.76
N TRP A 60 10.61 2.19 -3.82
CA TRP A 60 11.63 2.43 -2.80
C TRP A 60 13.00 2.61 -3.45
N GLU A 61 13.42 1.71 -4.33
CA GLU A 61 14.70 1.76 -5.03
C GLU A 61 14.80 2.98 -5.94
N TRP A 62 13.75 3.29 -6.70
CA TRP A 62 13.69 4.52 -7.49
C TRP A 62 13.84 5.76 -6.63
N TYR A 63 13.14 5.80 -5.49
CA TYR A 63 13.17 6.90 -4.54
C TYR A 63 14.58 7.09 -3.97
N HIS A 64 15.22 6.00 -3.57
CA HIS A 64 16.60 6.01 -3.08
C HIS A 64 17.58 6.47 -4.15
N ARG A 65 17.53 5.86 -5.33
CA ARG A 65 18.49 6.11 -6.42
C ARG A 65 18.26 7.47 -7.07
N VAL A 66 17.04 7.77 -7.51
CA VAL A 66 16.78 8.95 -8.35
C VAL A 66 16.61 10.21 -7.51
N VAL A 67 15.83 10.16 -6.45
CA VAL A 67 15.56 11.31 -5.59
C VAL A 67 16.70 11.50 -4.57
N GLY A 68 17.04 10.42 -3.87
CA GLY A 68 18.08 10.41 -2.83
C GLY A 68 19.51 10.48 -3.34
N GLY A 69 19.72 10.14 -4.62
CA GLY A 69 21.07 10.06 -5.21
C GLY A 69 21.95 9.04 -4.50
N GLU A 70 21.37 7.91 -4.09
CA GLU A 70 22.02 6.77 -3.40
C GLU A 70 22.70 7.13 -2.06
N ARG A 71 22.41 8.31 -1.50
CA ARG A 71 23.03 8.80 -0.25
C ARG A 71 22.02 9.07 0.87
N CYS A 72 20.76 9.27 0.53
CA CYS A 72 19.71 9.54 1.52
C CYS A 72 19.06 8.24 1.97
N PRO A 73 19.06 7.92 3.26
CA PRO A 73 18.27 6.80 3.76
C PRO A 73 16.77 7.08 3.58
N ILE A 74 15.99 6.02 3.46
CA ILE A 74 14.52 6.09 3.40
C ILE A 74 13.95 5.61 4.72
N VAL A 75 13.18 6.46 5.37
CA VAL A 75 12.41 6.14 6.57
C VAL A 75 10.98 5.80 6.12
N ASP A 76 10.74 4.51 5.90
CA ASP A 76 9.39 4.00 5.68
C ASP A 76 8.69 3.86 7.03
N THR A 77 7.52 4.48 7.18
CA THR A 77 6.90 4.62 8.49
C THR A 77 5.55 3.92 8.52
N TRP A 78 5.40 2.94 9.41
CA TRP A 78 4.08 2.39 9.68
C TRP A 78 3.47 3.01 10.93
N TRP A 79 2.27 3.53 10.75
CA TRP A 79 1.43 4.08 11.80
C TRP A 79 -0.02 4.23 11.31
N GLN A 80 -0.91 4.52 12.21
CA GLN A 80 -2.32 4.79 11.93
C GLN A 80 -2.70 6.13 12.60
N THR A 81 -3.79 6.74 12.15
CA THR A 81 -4.36 7.93 12.81
C THR A 81 -4.57 7.67 14.30
N GLU A 82 -5.03 6.46 14.61
CA GLU A 82 -5.35 5.97 15.94
C GLU A 82 -4.13 5.76 16.84
N THR A 83 -2.97 5.60 16.25
CA THR A 83 -1.72 5.38 17.01
C THR A 83 -1.06 6.68 17.46
N GLY A 84 -1.47 7.83 16.88
CA GLY A 84 -0.97 9.15 17.26
C GLY A 84 0.49 9.43 16.88
N GLY A 85 1.18 8.46 16.28
CA GLY A 85 2.56 8.57 15.86
C GLY A 85 3.08 7.27 15.25
N ILE A 86 4.34 7.30 14.81
CA ILE A 86 5.05 6.21 14.14
C ILE A 86 5.32 5.09 15.14
N LEU A 87 5.03 3.84 14.76
CA LEU A 87 5.21 2.67 15.62
C LEU A 87 6.25 1.67 15.09
N ILE A 88 6.40 1.54 13.77
CA ILE A 88 7.44 0.68 13.16
C ILE A 88 8.11 1.52 12.07
N THR A 89 9.46 1.59 12.10
CA THR A 89 10.19 2.46 11.20
C THR A 89 11.70 2.16 11.23
N PRO A 90 12.42 2.36 10.13
CA PRO A 90 13.88 2.32 10.12
C PRO A 90 14.49 3.37 11.04
N LEU A 91 15.65 3.06 11.58
CA LEU A 91 16.50 3.96 12.36
C LEU A 91 17.76 4.27 11.55
N PRO A 92 17.79 5.36 10.76
CA PRO A 92 18.92 5.68 9.88
C PRO A 92 20.25 5.78 10.63
N GLY A 93 21.26 5.07 10.12
CA GLY A 93 22.59 5.02 10.74
C GLY A 93 22.71 4.02 11.89
N ALA A 94 21.62 3.39 12.33
CA ALA A 94 21.63 2.38 13.39
C ALA A 94 21.35 0.97 12.88
N ILE A 95 20.57 0.85 11.80
CA ILE A 95 20.21 -0.44 11.19
C ILE A 95 20.29 -0.35 9.67
N ASP A 96 20.51 -1.47 9.02
CA ASP A 96 20.40 -1.59 7.57
C ASP A 96 18.93 -1.51 7.14
N GLN A 97 18.71 -1.04 5.92
CA GLN A 97 17.37 -0.90 5.35
C GLN A 97 17.13 -1.96 4.29
N LYS A 98 15.91 -2.45 4.20
CA LYS A 98 15.47 -3.35 3.13
C LYS A 98 14.34 -2.69 2.35
N PRO A 99 14.39 -2.65 1.01
CA PRO A 99 13.35 -2.06 0.18
C PRO A 99 11.96 -2.63 0.50
N GLY A 100 11.01 -1.75 0.91
CA GLY A 100 9.64 -2.15 1.25
C GLY A 100 9.40 -2.59 2.69
N SER A 101 10.45 -2.71 3.52
CA SER A 101 10.30 -3.05 4.94
C SER A 101 10.12 -1.81 5.82
N ALA A 102 9.14 -1.85 6.72
CA ALA A 102 9.01 -0.88 7.81
C ALA A 102 10.05 -1.10 8.92
N THR A 103 10.79 -2.20 8.88
CA THR A 103 11.93 -2.61 9.70
C THR A 103 11.58 -2.94 11.16
N VAL A 104 11.93 -2.10 12.13
CA VAL A 104 11.88 -2.44 13.56
C VAL A 104 10.86 -1.60 14.34
N PRO A 105 10.36 -2.12 15.47
CA PRO A 105 9.51 -1.33 16.36
C PRO A 105 10.23 -0.08 16.87
N PHE A 106 9.50 1.04 16.90
CA PHE A 106 10.00 2.26 17.54
C PHE A 106 10.08 2.08 19.06
N PHE A 107 10.87 2.91 19.75
CA PHE A 107 11.12 2.80 21.17
C PHE A 107 9.84 2.78 22.01
N GLY A 108 9.72 1.78 22.88
CA GLY A 108 8.56 1.59 23.75
C GLY A 108 7.33 0.97 23.09
N VAL A 109 7.42 0.60 21.80
CA VAL A 109 6.34 -0.09 21.08
C VAL A 109 6.61 -1.59 21.08
N THR A 110 5.59 -2.38 21.37
CA THR A 110 5.66 -3.84 21.50
C THR A 110 4.70 -4.54 20.54
N PRO A 111 5.04 -4.59 19.22
CA PRO A 111 4.23 -5.34 18.28
C PRO A 111 4.42 -6.85 18.43
N ALA A 112 3.39 -7.60 18.08
CA ALA A 112 3.46 -9.04 17.90
C ALA A 112 2.68 -9.44 16.65
N ILE A 113 3.07 -10.55 16.03
CA ILE A 113 2.30 -11.19 14.96
C ILE A 113 1.58 -12.37 15.58
N VAL A 114 0.27 -12.48 15.32
CA VAL A 114 -0.56 -13.55 15.87
C VAL A 114 -1.31 -14.27 14.76
N ASP A 115 -1.64 -15.56 15.01
CA ASP A 115 -2.57 -16.31 14.16
C ASP A 115 -4.02 -15.80 14.32
N ASN A 116 -4.97 -16.48 13.67
CA ASN A 116 -6.37 -16.09 13.75
C ASN A 116 -7.01 -16.38 15.13
N GLU A 117 -6.44 -17.28 15.90
CA GLU A 117 -6.82 -17.65 17.27
C GLU A 117 -6.19 -16.75 18.33
N GLY A 118 -5.23 -15.89 17.90
CA GLY A 118 -4.54 -14.94 18.78
C GLY A 118 -3.29 -15.51 19.44
N HIS A 119 -2.77 -16.66 19.02
CA HIS A 119 -1.49 -17.16 19.50
C HIS A 119 -0.34 -16.37 18.87
N VAL A 120 0.62 -15.98 19.69
CA VAL A 120 1.82 -15.26 19.22
C VAL A 120 2.69 -16.20 18.40
N LEU A 121 3.10 -15.73 17.22
CA LEU A 121 4.01 -16.43 16.33
C LEU A 121 5.44 -15.94 16.55
N ASP A 122 6.37 -16.87 16.80
CA ASP A 122 7.77 -16.58 17.01
C ASP A 122 8.59 -16.76 15.73
N GLY A 123 9.78 -16.11 15.67
CA GLY A 123 10.69 -16.17 14.53
C GLY A 123 10.12 -15.56 13.25
N PRO A 124 10.60 -15.97 12.07
CA PRO A 124 10.04 -15.62 10.78
C PRO A 124 8.60 -16.13 10.68
N CYS A 125 7.65 -15.23 10.43
CA CYS A 125 6.23 -15.57 10.42
C CYS A 125 5.41 -14.52 9.68
N GLU A 126 4.16 -14.88 9.38
CA GLU A 126 3.16 -13.97 8.82
C GLU A 126 1.83 -14.16 9.55
N GLY A 127 1.10 -13.08 9.79
CA GLY A 127 -0.19 -13.12 10.48
C GLY A 127 -0.77 -11.73 10.72
N ASN A 128 -1.61 -11.64 11.76
CA ASN A 128 -2.26 -10.40 12.15
C ASN A 128 -1.32 -9.57 13.04
N LEU A 129 -1.15 -8.30 12.73
CA LEU A 129 -0.34 -7.39 13.54
C LEU A 129 -1.15 -6.87 14.72
N VAL A 130 -0.63 -7.07 15.92
CA VAL A 130 -1.21 -6.55 17.17
C VAL A 130 -0.14 -5.80 17.98
N LEU A 131 -0.58 -4.92 18.88
CA LEU A 131 0.29 -4.30 19.87
C LEU A 131 -0.06 -4.85 21.25
N THR A 132 0.95 -5.35 21.95
CA THR A 132 0.76 -6.05 23.25
C THR A 132 0.87 -5.12 24.44
N GLY A 133 1.33 -3.89 24.24
CA GLY A 133 1.42 -2.86 25.25
C GLY A 133 0.83 -1.53 24.79
N SER A 134 0.46 -0.69 25.75
CA SER A 134 0.03 0.69 25.48
C SER A 134 1.24 1.59 25.21
N TRP A 135 1.04 2.66 24.48
CA TRP A 135 2.04 3.70 24.18
C TRP A 135 1.42 5.10 24.35
N PRO A 136 2.23 6.16 24.52
CA PRO A 136 1.71 7.49 24.82
C PRO A 136 0.74 8.09 23.80
N GLY A 137 0.95 7.78 22.50
CA GLY A 137 0.13 8.30 21.38
C GLY A 137 -1.15 7.52 21.13
N GLN A 138 -1.39 6.39 21.82
CA GLN A 138 -2.58 5.56 21.62
C GLN A 138 -3.87 6.37 21.82
N MET A 139 -4.78 6.30 20.83
CA MET A 139 -6.10 6.91 20.99
C MET A 139 -6.84 6.29 22.18
N ARG A 140 -7.69 7.08 22.84
CA ARG A 140 -8.40 6.67 24.06
C ARG A 140 -9.85 6.32 23.84
N THR A 141 -10.41 6.82 22.73
CA THR A 141 -11.82 6.60 22.38
C THR A 141 -12.12 7.11 20.97
N VAL A 142 -13.26 6.74 20.44
CA VAL A 142 -13.91 7.41 19.31
C VAL A 142 -14.90 8.44 19.87
N PHE A 143 -14.87 9.67 19.35
CA PHE A 143 -15.73 10.73 19.80
C PHE A 143 -17.22 10.33 19.70
N GLY A 144 -17.94 10.39 20.81
CA GLY A 144 -19.34 10.04 20.89
C GLY A 144 -19.68 8.54 20.81
N ASP A 145 -18.67 7.66 20.62
CA ASP A 145 -18.92 6.23 20.45
C ASP A 145 -17.74 5.38 21.01
N HIS A 146 -17.67 5.31 22.32
CA HIS A 146 -16.65 4.51 23.01
C HIS A 146 -16.76 3.01 22.71
N GLN A 147 -17.97 2.50 22.53
CA GLN A 147 -18.17 1.08 22.25
C GLN A 147 -17.55 0.69 20.89
N ARG A 148 -17.64 1.55 19.88
CA ARG A 148 -16.97 1.34 18.60
C ARG A 148 -15.44 1.23 18.74
N PHE A 149 -14.84 2.03 19.62
CA PHE A 149 -13.42 1.93 19.92
C PHE A 149 -13.05 0.53 20.45
N ILE A 150 -13.82 0.01 21.43
CA ILE A 150 -13.60 -1.32 21.99
C ILE A 150 -13.84 -2.41 20.93
N ASP A 151 -14.95 -2.36 20.22
CA ASP A 151 -15.32 -3.37 19.23
C ASP A 151 -14.31 -3.46 18.08
N THR A 152 -13.78 -2.31 17.65
CA THR A 152 -12.85 -2.26 16.50
C THR A 152 -11.45 -2.75 16.86
N TYR A 153 -10.92 -2.33 18.01
CA TYR A 153 -9.50 -2.49 18.29
C TYR A 153 -9.17 -3.53 19.38
N PHE A 154 -10.14 -3.97 20.18
CA PHE A 154 -9.86 -4.86 21.31
C PHE A 154 -10.73 -6.11 21.38
N LYS A 155 -11.79 -6.20 20.56
CA LYS A 155 -12.71 -7.34 20.60
C LYS A 155 -12.14 -8.57 19.93
N THR A 156 -11.44 -8.41 18.80
CA THR A 156 -10.88 -9.52 18.03
C THR A 156 -9.80 -10.26 18.82
N PHE A 157 -8.88 -9.53 19.45
CA PHE A 157 -7.81 -10.09 20.27
C PHE A 157 -7.82 -9.43 21.65
N PRO A 158 -8.56 -9.99 22.62
CA PRO A 158 -8.72 -9.38 23.94
C PRO A 158 -7.37 -9.09 24.64
N GLY A 159 -7.25 -7.88 25.19
CA GLY A 159 -6.02 -7.41 25.86
C GLY A 159 -4.91 -6.92 24.93
N ARG A 160 -5.14 -6.89 23.63
CA ARG A 160 -4.19 -6.38 22.63
C ARG A 160 -4.88 -5.41 21.69
N TYR A 161 -4.15 -4.39 21.27
CA TYR A 161 -4.65 -3.49 20.23
C TYR A 161 -4.51 -4.17 18.86
N PHE A 162 -5.62 -4.45 18.21
CA PHE A 162 -5.66 -5.01 16.85
C PHE A 162 -5.56 -3.90 15.82
N THR A 163 -4.52 -3.93 15.01
CA THR A 163 -4.27 -2.88 14.01
C THR A 163 -5.17 -2.98 12.79
N GLY A 164 -5.74 -4.15 12.53
CA GLY A 164 -6.42 -4.47 11.27
C GLY A 164 -5.48 -4.60 10.09
N ASP A 165 -4.16 -4.60 10.31
CA ASP A 165 -3.15 -4.84 9.30
C ASP A 165 -2.54 -6.23 9.48
N GLY A 166 -2.19 -6.87 8.37
CA GLY A 166 -1.33 -8.04 8.31
C GLY A 166 0.14 -7.63 8.31
N ALA A 167 0.99 -8.47 8.85
CA ALA A 167 2.43 -8.27 8.80
C ALA A 167 3.18 -9.59 8.65
N LYS A 168 4.34 -9.50 8.02
CA LYS A 168 5.35 -10.55 7.97
C LYS A 168 6.57 -10.09 8.76
N ARG A 169 7.21 -11.00 9.46
CA ARG A 169 8.52 -10.80 10.08
C ARG A 169 9.52 -11.73 9.43
N ASP A 170 10.66 -11.20 9.02
CA ASP A 170 11.73 -11.98 8.41
C ASP A 170 12.72 -12.54 9.45
N GLU A 171 13.77 -13.21 8.96
CA GLU A 171 14.82 -13.84 9.81
C GLU A 171 15.63 -12.81 10.60
N ASP A 172 15.75 -11.58 10.10
CA ASP A 172 16.44 -10.48 10.79
C ASP A 172 15.53 -9.76 11.81
N GLY A 173 14.27 -10.21 11.92
CA GLY A 173 13.27 -9.61 12.81
C GLY A 173 12.61 -8.35 12.24
N TYR A 174 12.78 -8.07 10.95
CA TYR A 174 12.20 -6.90 10.30
C TYR A 174 10.74 -7.13 9.91
N TYR A 175 9.91 -6.10 10.11
CA TYR A 175 8.48 -6.12 9.82
C TYR A 175 8.19 -5.60 8.41
N TRP A 176 7.36 -6.32 7.72
CA TRP A 176 6.79 -5.99 6.42
C TRP A 176 5.28 -5.90 6.58
N ILE A 177 4.69 -4.77 6.25
CA ILE A 177 3.23 -4.62 6.30
C ILE A 177 2.66 -5.19 5.01
N THR A 178 1.84 -6.24 5.14
CA THR A 178 1.28 -6.97 3.99
C THR A 178 -0.07 -6.42 3.52
N GLY A 179 -0.58 -5.40 4.20
CA GLY A 179 -1.85 -4.74 3.89
C GLY A 179 -2.91 -4.93 4.96
N ARG A 180 -4.13 -4.51 4.66
CA ARG A 180 -5.28 -4.67 5.56
C ARG A 180 -5.69 -6.14 5.62
N VAL A 181 -6.06 -6.61 6.82
CA VAL A 181 -6.56 -7.97 7.01
C VAL A 181 -7.88 -8.20 6.28
N ASP A 182 -8.72 -7.16 6.19
CA ASP A 182 -9.97 -7.16 5.42
C ASP A 182 -9.76 -7.07 3.89
N ASP A 183 -8.54 -6.77 3.43
CA ASP A 183 -8.14 -6.80 2.01
C ASP A 183 -7.39 -8.10 1.62
N VAL A 184 -7.16 -9.02 2.57
CA VAL A 184 -6.55 -10.33 2.28
C VAL A 184 -7.53 -11.18 1.47
N LEU A 185 -7.03 -11.76 0.39
CA LEU A 185 -7.79 -12.64 -0.50
C LEU A 185 -7.73 -14.09 0.00
N ASN A 186 -8.84 -14.82 -0.11
CA ASN A 186 -8.90 -16.25 0.13
C ASN A 186 -9.17 -16.99 -1.18
N VAL A 187 -8.11 -17.26 -1.92
CA VAL A 187 -8.19 -17.90 -3.24
C VAL A 187 -7.96 -19.41 -3.08
N ALA A 188 -8.97 -20.21 -3.33
CA ALA A 188 -8.88 -21.67 -3.21
C ALA A 188 -8.29 -22.17 -1.87
N GLY A 189 -8.61 -21.48 -0.77
CA GLY A 189 -8.11 -21.81 0.57
C GLY A 189 -6.75 -21.21 0.94
N HIS A 190 -6.10 -20.49 0.03
CA HIS A 190 -4.84 -19.79 0.29
C HIS A 190 -5.08 -18.31 0.57
N ARG A 191 -4.41 -17.81 1.60
CA ARG A 191 -4.41 -16.37 1.94
C ARG A 191 -3.35 -15.66 1.11
N LEU A 192 -3.76 -14.64 0.37
CA LEU A 192 -2.89 -13.81 -0.48
C LEU A 192 -3.05 -12.35 -0.09
N GLY A 193 -1.94 -11.67 0.15
CA GLY A 193 -1.93 -10.22 0.33
C GLY A 193 -2.18 -9.49 -0.99
N THR A 194 -3.13 -8.57 -1.02
CA THR A 194 -3.36 -7.74 -2.22
C THR A 194 -2.13 -6.93 -2.59
N ALA A 195 -1.38 -6.44 -1.59
CA ALA A 195 -0.17 -5.64 -1.78
C ALA A 195 0.94 -6.39 -2.54
N GLU A 196 1.07 -7.70 -2.35
CA GLU A 196 2.06 -8.52 -3.05
C GLU A 196 1.75 -8.59 -4.55
N ILE A 197 0.48 -8.82 -4.90
CA ILE A 197 0.03 -8.87 -6.30
C ILE A 197 0.13 -7.48 -6.95
N GLU A 198 -0.25 -6.43 -6.22
CA GLU A 198 -0.09 -5.04 -6.66
C GLU A 198 1.38 -4.70 -6.95
N SER A 199 2.29 -5.12 -6.07
CA SER A 199 3.74 -4.94 -6.26
C SER A 199 4.24 -5.64 -7.51
N ALA A 200 3.86 -6.90 -7.72
CA ALA A 200 4.24 -7.64 -8.92
C ALA A 200 3.73 -6.96 -10.20
N LEU A 201 2.48 -6.47 -10.20
CA LEU A 201 1.92 -5.74 -11.34
C LEU A 201 2.68 -4.43 -11.61
N VAL A 202 3.00 -3.66 -10.57
CA VAL A 202 3.71 -2.37 -10.69
C VAL A 202 5.18 -2.55 -11.09
N ALA A 203 5.78 -3.71 -10.78
CA ALA A 203 7.12 -4.05 -11.28
C ALA A 203 7.19 -4.20 -12.81
N HIS A 204 6.06 -4.41 -13.47
CA HIS A 204 6.02 -4.48 -14.93
C HIS A 204 6.18 -3.09 -15.56
N PRO A 205 7.11 -2.90 -16.57
CA PRO A 205 7.46 -1.57 -17.11
C PRO A 205 6.30 -0.77 -17.71
N LYS A 206 5.22 -1.44 -18.13
CA LYS A 206 4.04 -0.81 -18.71
C LYS A 206 2.95 -0.43 -17.70
N VAL A 207 3.14 -0.78 -16.41
CA VAL A 207 2.17 -0.51 -15.35
C VAL A 207 2.60 0.69 -14.51
N ALA A 208 1.72 1.68 -14.38
CA ALA A 208 1.96 2.85 -13.55
C ALA A 208 1.43 2.66 -12.13
N GLU A 209 0.22 2.07 -12.00
CA GLU A 209 -0.43 1.78 -10.72
C GLU A 209 -1.29 0.53 -10.85
N ALA A 210 -1.47 -0.16 -9.72
CA ALA A 210 -2.40 -1.27 -9.62
C ALA A 210 -3.11 -1.25 -8.28
N ALA A 211 -4.36 -1.71 -8.27
CA ALA A 211 -5.10 -2.00 -7.05
C ALA A 211 -5.81 -3.36 -7.23
N VAL A 212 -5.70 -4.21 -6.22
CA VAL A 212 -6.24 -5.56 -6.25
C VAL A 212 -7.31 -5.73 -5.18
N VAL A 213 -8.41 -6.38 -5.55
CA VAL A 213 -9.50 -6.73 -4.65
C VAL A 213 -9.99 -8.14 -4.95
N GLY A 214 -10.71 -8.74 -3.99
CA GLY A 214 -11.42 -9.99 -4.23
C GLY A 214 -12.72 -9.75 -5.00
N CYS A 215 -13.11 -10.74 -5.80
CA CYS A 215 -14.43 -10.82 -6.41
C CYS A 215 -15.00 -12.22 -6.21
N PRO A 216 -16.34 -12.41 -6.27
CA PRO A 216 -16.93 -13.74 -6.26
C PRO A 216 -16.40 -14.61 -7.41
N HIS A 217 -16.14 -15.90 -7.13
CA HIS A 217 -15.67 -16.85 -8.14
C HIS A 217 -16.23 -18.24 -7.86
N ASP A 218 -16.95 -18.83 -8.81
CA ASP A 218 -17.72 -20.07 -8.62
C ASP A 218 -16.88 -21.28 -8.17
N ILE A 219 -15.64 -21.38 -8.64
CA ILE A 219 -14.76 -22.52 -8.34
C ILE A 219 -13.85 -22.25 -7.14
N LYS A 220 -13.28 -21.03 -7.06
CA LYS A 220 -12.26 -20.68 -6.06
C LYS A 220 -12.87 -20.09 -4.78
N GLY A 221 -14.19 -19.82 -4.78
CA GLY A 221 -14.89 -19.04 -3.76
C GLY A 221 -14.58 -17.54 -3.92
N GLN A 222 -13.32 -17.16 -3.98
CA GLN A 222 -12.89 -15.80 -4.27
C GLN A 222 -11.88 -15.80 -5.42
N GLY A 223 -12.07 -14.92 -6.38
CA GLY A 223 -11.16 -14.62 -7.48
C GLY A 223 -10.39 -13.32 -7.23
N ILE A 224 -9.40 -13.09 -8.05
CA ILE A 224 -8.52 -11.92 -8.00
C ILE A 224 -8.91 -10.95 -9.10
N TYR A 225 -9.33 -9.75 -8.71
CA TYR A 225 -9.67 -8.66 -9.61
C TYR A 225 -8.65 -7.54 -9.49
N ALA A 226 -7.91 -7.28 -10.56
CA ALA A 226 -6.90 -6.24 -10.64
C ALA A 226 -7.37 -5.06 -11.49
N TYR A 227 -7.29 -3.86 -10.93
CA TYR A 227 -7.44 -2.60 -11.65
C TYR A 227 -6.05 -2.07 -11.96
N VAL A 228 -5.76 -1.83 -13.24
CA VAL A 228 -4.41 -1.47 -13.71
C VAL A 228 -4.45 -0.18 -14.50
N THR A 229 -3.67 0.80 -14.05
CA THR A 229 -3.38 2.03 -14.78
C THR A 229 -2.05 1.89 -15.50
N LEU A 230 -2.05 2.09 -16.80
CA LEU A 230 -0.85 1.97 -17.64
C LEU A 230 -0.02 3.26 -17.62
N VAL A 231 1.26 3.13 -17.98
CA VAL A 231 2.10 4.28 -18.31
C VAL A 231 1.61 4.96 -19.58
N VAL A 232 1.99 6.23 -19.80
CA VAL A 232 1.43 7.08 -20.88
C VAL A 232 1.57 6.46 -22.27
N ASP A 233 2.67 5.76 -22.53
CA ASP A 233 2.99 5.22 -23.87
C ASP A 233 2.54 3.76 -24.05
N ALA A 234 1.81 3.18 -23.08
CA ALA A 234 1.31 1.81 -23.16
C ALA A 234 -0.17 1.77 -23.57
N GLU A 235 -0.49 0.88 -24.48
CA GLU A 235 -1.87 0.69 -24.96
C GLU A 235 -2.57 -0.45 -24.21
N PRO A 236 -3.88 -0.31 -23.91
CA PRO A 236 -4.67 -1.31 -23.17
C PRO A 236 -5.14 -2.43 -24.10
N THR A 237 -4.26 -3.39 -24.44
CA THR A 237 -4.54 -4.50 -25.35
C THR A 237 -4.79 -5.82 -24.59
N GLU A 238 -5.41 -6.80 -25.29
CA GLU A 238 -5.61 -8.14 -24.73
C GLU A 238 -4.28 -8.89 -24.60
N GLU A 239 -3.32 -8.64 -25.50
CA GLU A 239 -1.99 -9.21 -25.45
C GLU A 239 -1.27 -8.74 -24.17
N LEU A 240 -1.36 -7.45 -23.83
CA LEU A 240 -0.79 -6.92 -22.61
C LEU A 240 -1.49 -7.49 -21.36
N ARG A 241 -2.81 -7.69 -21.41
CA ARG A 241 -3.53 -8.33 -20.30
C ARG A 241 -3.02 -9.75 -20.04
N LYS A 242 -2.78 -10.52 -21.11
CA LYS A 242 -2.17 -11.84 -20.99
C LYS A 242 -0.73 -11.76 -20.49
N GLU A 243 0.08 -10.84 -21.02
CA GLU A 243 1.47 -10.59 -20.58
C GLU A 243 1.51 -10.31 -19.06
N LEU A 244 0.63 -9.47 -18.53
CA LEU A 244 0.56 -9.15 -17.11
C LEU A 244 0.12 -10.35 -16.25
N ARG A 245 -0.79 -11.18 -16.73
CA ARG A 245 -1.18 -12.42 -16.02
C ARG A 245 -0.02 -13.39 -15.94
N ASP A 246 0.71 -13.58 -17.05
CA ASP A 246 1.87 -14.46 -17.12
C ASP A 246 3.02 -13.90 -16.25
N TRP A 247 3.17 -12.57 -16.22
CA TRP A 247 4.13 -11.88 -15.37
C TRP A 247 3.87 -12.15 -13.87
N VAL A 248 2.66 -11.88 -13.38
CA VAL A 248 2.30 -12.15 -11.98
C VAL A 248 2.46 -13.62 -11.63
N ARG A 249 2.10 -14.51 -12.57
CA ARG A 249 2.28 -15.96 -12.40
C ARG A 249 3.77 -16.34 -12.27
N GLY A 250 4.65 -15.68 -12.96
CA GLY A 250 6.10 -15.88 -12.87
C GLY A 250 6.70 -15.36 -11.57
N GLU A 251 6.26 -14.17 -11.15
CA GLU A 251 6.80 -13.48 -9.97
C GLU A 251 6.34 -14.09 -8.62
N ILE A 252 5.07 -14.48 -8.52
CA ILE A 252 4.49 -14.96 -7.25
C ILE A 252 4.08 -16.44 -7.35
N GLY A 253 3.45 -16.82 -8.46
CA GLY A 253 2.96 -18.16 -8.65
C GLY A 253 1.54 -18.23 -9.23
N PRO A 254 1.08 -19.45 -9.62
CA PRO A 254 -0.16 -19.62 -10.35
C PRO A 254 -1.41 -19.22 -9.55
N ILE A 255 -1.36 -19.32 -8.21
CA ILE A 255 -2.50 -19.02 -7.34
C ILE A 255 -2.79 -17.51 -7.24
N ALA A 256 -1.75 -16.68 -7.43
CA ALA A 256 -1.84 -15.23 -7.39
C ALA A 256 -2.19 -14.60 -8.76
N THR A 257 -2.37 -15.43 -9.79
CA THR A 257 -2.69 -14.95 -11.15
C THR A 257 -4.07 -14.29 -11.16
N PRO A 258 -4.20 -13.00 -11.58
CA PRO A 258 -5.47 -12.31 -11.64
C PRO A 258 -6.46 -13.01 -12.57
N ASP A 259 -7.70 -13.19 -12.10
CA ASP A 259 -8.81 -13.69 -12.92
C ASP A 259 -9.28 -12.60 -13.88
N TYR A 260 -9.33 -11.37 -13.39
CA TYR A 260 -9.69 -10.19 -14.16
C TYR A 260 -8.61 -9.11 -14.05
N ILE A 261 -8.27 -8.50 -15.17
CA ILE A 261 -7.45 -7.29 -15.25
C ILE A 261 -8.25 -6.23 -15.99
N GLN A 262 -8.77 -5.27 -15.26
CA GLN A 262 -9.50 -4.14 -15.82
C GLN A 262 -8.55 -2.96 -16.03
N TRP A 263 -8.55 -2.39 -17.22
CA TRP A 263 -7.86 -1.14 -17.47
C TRP A 263 -8.57 0.01 -16.76
N ALA A 264 -7.84 0.76 -15.98
CA ALA A 264 -8.34 1.87 -15.20
C ALA A 264 -7.62 3.15 -15.64
N PRO A 265 -8.32 4.20 -16.08
CA PRO A 265 -7.71 5.49 -16.41
C PRO A 265 -7.08 6.14 -15.17
N GLY A 266 -7.60 5.82 -14.01
CA GLY A 266 -7.12 6.17 -12.68
C GLY A 266 -7.80 5.30 -11.63
N LEU A 267 -7.25 5.33 -10.39
CA LEU A 267 -7.83 4.64 -9.24
C LEU A 267 -8.63 5.63 -8.38
N PRO A 268 -9.75 5.21 -7.76
CA PRO A 268 -10.52 6.05 -6.86
C PRO A 268 -9.69 6.36 -5.60
N LYS A 269 -9.29 7.60 -5.43
CA LYS A 269 -8.41 8.07 -4.35
C LYS A 269 -9.08 9.16 -3.53
N THR A 270 -8.78 9.18 -2.25
CA THR A 270 -9.07 10.35 -1.41
C THR A 270 -8.21 11.55 -1.85
N ARG A 271 -8.57 12.75 -1.39
CA ARG A 271 -7.76 13.96 -1.62
C ARG A 271 -6.32 13.85 -1.08
N SER A 272 -6.09 12.97 -0.11
CA SER A 272 -4.75 12.65 0.40
C SER A 272 -3.99 11.61 -0.42
N GLY A 273 -4.58 11.07 -1.50
CA GLY A 273 -3.98 10.09 -2.40
C GLY A 273 -4.18 8.62 -2.00
N LYS A 274 -4.90 8.32 -0.92
CA LYS A 274 -5.17 6.95 -0.48
C LYS A 274 -6.22 6.30 -1.40
N ILE A 275 -5.93 5.10 -1.92
CA ILE A 275 -6.84 4.32 -2.75
C ILE A 275 -8.03 3.84 -1.90
N MET A 276 -9.23 4.06 -2.41
CA MET A 276 -10.49 3.65 -1.76
C MET A 276 -10.90 2.25 -2.21
N ARG A 277 -10.19 1.21 -1.72
CA ARG A 277 -10.40 -0.19 -2.12
C ARG A 277 -11.83 -0.68 -1.92
N ARG A 278 -12.56 -0.16 -0.94
CA ARG A 278 -13.98 -0.53 -0.74
C ARG A 278 -14.85 -0.23 -1.97
N ILE A 279 -14.55 0.85 -2.72
CA ILE A 279 -15.28 1.18 -3.95
C ILE A 279 -14.92 0.18 -5.04
N LEU A 280 -13.64 -0.11 -5.22
CA LEU A 280 -13.17 -1.11 -6.18
C LEU A 280 -13.75 -2.49 -5.92
N ARG A 281 -13.82 -2.90 -4.63
CA ARG A 281 -14.42 -4.16 -4.22
C ARG A 281 -15.90 -4.23 -4.58
N LYS A 282 -16.66 -3.18 -4.29
CA LYS A 282 -18.09 -3.09 -4.64
C LYS A 282 -18.33 -3.21 -6.15
N ILE A 283 -17.48 -2.62 -6.97
CA ILE A 283 -17.53 -2.75 -8.43
C ILE A 283 -17.19 -4.18 -8.85
N ALA A 284 -16.15 -4.78 -8.28
CA ALA A 284 -15.75 -6.16 -8.55
C ALA A 284 -16.78 -7.22 -8.08
N GLU A 285 -17.59 -6.88 -7.10
CA GLU A 285 -18.70 -7.70 -6.59
C GLU A 285 -20.04 -7.46 -7.34
N ASP A 286 -20.06 -6.57 -8.35
CA ASP A 286 -21.25 -6.09 -9.05
C ASP A 286 -22.32 -5.47 -8.13
N ASP A 287 -21.89 -4.93 -6.97
CA ASP A 287 -22.73 -4.31 -5.92
C ASP A 287 -22.45 -2.81 -5.79
N PHE A 288 -22.57 -2.06 -6.89
CA PHE A 288 -22.23 -0.65 -6.92
C PHE A 288 -23.42 0.30 -6.66
N GLY A 289 -24.59 -0.25 -6.36
CA GLY A 289 -25.79 0.55 -5.98
C GLY A 289 -25.64 1.28 -4.64
N ALA A 290 -24.70 0.85 -3.78
CA ALA A 290 -24.44 1.41 -2.45
C ALA A 290 -22.93 1.57 -2.19
N LEU A 291 -22.27 2.48 -2.91
CA LEU A 291 -20.83 2.73 -2.77
C LEU A 291 -20.44 3.40 -1.43
N GLY A 292 -21.42 3.82 -0.62
CA GLY A 292 -21.21 4.56 0.63
C GLY A 292 -20.71 5.99 0.38
N ASP A 293 -20.07 6.59 1.39
CA ASP A 293 -19.61 7.98 1.28
C ASP A 293 -18.44 8.12 0.29
N ILE A 294 -18.69 8.83 -0.81
CA ILE A 294 -17.72 9.17 -1.87
C ILE A 294 -17.29 10.65 -1.81
N SER A 295 -17.73 11.42 -0.84
CA SER A 295 -17.46 12.87 -0.74
C SER A 295 -15.97 13.21 -0.57
N THR A 296 -15.17 12.25 -0.14
CA THR A 296 -13.72 12.39 0.05
C THR A 296 -12.90 12.09 -1.20
N LEU A 297 -13.53 11.62 -2.29
CA LEU A 297 -12.85 11.38 -3.57
C LEU A 297 -12.24 12.65 -4.15
N ALA A 298 -11.03 12.51 -4.67
CA ALA A 298 -10.36 13.59 -5.40
C ALA A 298 -11.01 13.81 -6.77
N ASP A 299 -11.39 12.72 -7.44
CA ASP A 299 -12.10 12.70 -8.72
C ASP A 299 -13.22 11.65 -8.66
N PRO A 300 -14.48 12.07 -8.51
CA PRO A 300 -15.63 11.15 -8.52
C PRO A 300 -15.88 10.51 -9.89
N GLY A 301 -15.52 11.17 -11.01
CA GLY A 301 -15.78 10.66 -12.36
C GLY A 301 -15.09 9.35 -12.69
N VAL A 302 -13.97 9.08 -12.05
CA VAL A 302 -13.24 7.80 -12.17
C VAL A 302 -14.12 6.59 -11.81
N VAL A 303 -15.08 6.75 -10.88
CA VAL A 303 -15.94 5.65 -10.43
C VAL A 303 -16.89 5.21 -11.53
N ASP A 304 -17.50 6.15 -12.24
CA ASP A 304 -18.44 5.87 -13.33
C ASP A 304 -17.71 5.11 -14.45
N GLU A 305 -16.52 5.55 -14.82
CA GLU A 305 -15.70 4.88 -15.84
C GLU A 305 -15.31 3.44 -15.44
N LEU A 306 -15.00 3.20 -14.15
CA LEU A 306 -14.70 1.86 -13.65
C LEU A 306 -15.92 0.95 -13.66
N ILE A 307 -17.12 1.47 -13.37
CA ILE A 307 -18.39 0.73 -13.44
C ILE A 307 -18.69 0.36 -14.90
N ASP A 308 -18.56 1.30 -15.82
CA ASP A 308 -18.88 1.11 -17.23
C ASP A 308 -17.95 0.09 -17.91
N ASN A 309 -16.69 0.03 -17.49
CA ASN A 309 -15.67 -0.84 -18.06
C ASN A 309 -15.41 -2.13 -17.25
N ARG A 310 -16.31 -2.49 -16.30
CA ARG A 310 -16.10 -3.67 -15.48
C ARG A 310 -16.08 -4.97 -16.29
N MET A 311 -15.26 -5.93 -15.85
CA MET A 311 -15.00 -7.19 -16.56
C MET A 311 -15.91 -8.35 -16.12
N ASN A 312 -16.64 -8.20 -15.02
CA ASN A 312 -17.49 -9.21 -14.39
C ASN A 312 -18.98 -9.01 -14.73
N ARG A 313 -19.28 -8.66 -15.98
CA ARG A 313 -20.65 -8.51 -16.50
C ARG A 313 -21.28 -9.87 -16.82
#